data_0b6db65746a67ffa480c793345439abb
#
_entry.id   0b6db65746a67ffa480c793345439abb
#
_cell.length_a   1.000
_cell.length_b   1.000
_cell.length_c   1.000
_cell.angle_alpha   90.00
_cell.angle_beta   90.00
_cell.angle_gamma   90.00
#
_symmetry.space_group_name_H-M   'P 1'
#
loop_
_entity.id
_entity.type
_entity.pdbx_description
1 polymer ?
#
loop_
_entity_poly.entity_id
_entity_poly.type
_entity_poly.pdbx_seq_one_letter_code
_entity_poly.pdbx_strand_id
1 'polypeptide(L)'
;MENRKVLGIILGLAGTITLILYGKSLINATNASLGNLLVFVNAVSYGFYLIIVKKLMDKYNAFTFVKWIYTFGFLMVLPFGWGEFQAIDFANLPTDIIWKIGFVVVFSTFLTYLLNLVSMRELKPTTVAVFIYLQPLFATIFAVSLGKDDLSLVKLISAVLIFVGVYLVTQKASPNPSKRGEKTT
;
A
#
# COMPACT_ATOMS: atom_id res chain seq x y z
N MET A 1 18.98 8.75 10.30
CA MET A 1 17.63 8.19 10.60
C MET A 1 17.61 7.81 12.07
N GLU A 2 16.52 8.06 12.77
CA GLU A 2 16.40 7.61 14.17
C GLU A 2 16.40 6.08 14.22
N ASN A 3 17.22 5.49 15.07
CA ASN A 3 17.33 4.04 15.21
C ASN A 3 15.98 3.36 15.46
N ARG A 4 15.07 4.05 16.15
CA ARG A 4 13.70 3.58 16.38
C ARG A 4 12.88 3.39 15.11
N LYS A 5 13.03 4.28 14.12
CA LYS A 5 12.33 4.16 12.83
C LYS A 5 12.85 3.02 12.01
N VAL A 6 14.17 2.83 12.00
CA VAL A 6 14.81 1.68 11.33
C VAL A 6 14.32 0.37 11.95
N LEU A 7 14.33 0.29 13.29
CA LEU A 7 13.82 -0.89 13.99
C LEU A 7 12.34 -1.14 13.68
N GLY A 8 11.51 -0.09 13.67
CA GLY A 8 10.09 -0.22 13.33
C GLY A 8 9.85 -0.72 11.90
N ILE A 9 10.65 -0.25 10.93
CA ILE A 9 10.59 -0.75 9.54
C ILE A 9 10.97 -2.23 9.50
N ILE A 10 12.05 -2.63 10.16
CA ILE A 10 12.51 -4.03 10.19
C ILE A 10 11.45 -4.93 10.83
N LEU A 11 10.86 -4.53 11.95
CA LEU A 11 9.80 -5.30 12.62
C LEU A 11 8.54 -5.41 11.76
N GLY A 12 8.10 -4.32 11.14
CA GLY A 12 6.96 -4.33 10.25
C GLY A 12 7.17 -5.23 9.03
N LEU A 13 8.35 -5.17 8.41
CA LEU A 13 8.74 -6.06 7.31
C LEU A 13 8.79 -7.52 7.76
N ALA A 14 9.42 -7.81 8.88
CA ALA A 14 9.50 -9.18 9.42
C ALA A 14 8.10 -9.76 9.67
N GLY A 15 7.21 -9.00 10.31
CA GLY A 15 5.82 -9.41 10.53
C GLY A 15 5.06 -9.65 9.23
N THR A 16 5.21 -8.76 8.25
CA THR A 16 4.56 -8.90 6.93
C THR A 16 5.08 -10.11 6.16
N ILE A 17 6.39 -10.31 6.12
CA ILE A 17 7.02 -11.46 5.45
C ILE A 17 6.56 -12.77 6.12
N THR A 18 6.56 -12.82 7.45
CA THR A 18 6.10 -13.99 8.19
C THR A 18 4.63 -14.31 7.86
N LEU A 19 3.76 -13.29 7.82
CA LEU A 19 2.36 -13.46 7.48
C LEU A 19 2.16 -13.99 6.06
N ILE A 20 2.93 -13.50 5.09
CA ILE A 20 2.85 -13.91 3.68
C ILE A 20 3.40 -15.34 3.50
N LEU A 21 4.54 -15.66 4.09
CA LEU A 21 5.19 -16.97 3.92
C LEU A 21 4.42 -18.10 4.60
N TYR A 22 3.82 -17.83 5.75
CA TYR A 22 3.10 -18.84 6.53
C TYR A 22 1.57 -18.74 6.40
N GLY A 23 1.06 -17.66 5.77
CA GLY A 23 -0.31 -17.56 5.30
C GLY A 23 -0.49 -18.48 4.10
N LYS A 24 -1.30 -19.52 4.25
CA LYS A 24 -1.57 -20.52 3.21
C LYS A 24 -2.01 -19.87 1.90
N SER A 25 -1.16 -19.84 0.89
CA SER A 25 -1.49 -20.13 -0.51
C SER A 25 -0.22 -20.17 -1.32
N LEU A 26 0.36 -21.34 -1.42
CA LEU A 26 1.26 -21.64 -2.53
C LEU A 26 0.39 -21.85 -3.76
N ILE A 27 0.06 -20.77 -4.43
CA ILE A 27 -0.41 -20.87 -5.80
C ILE A 27 0.80 -21.36 -6.59
N ASN A 28 0.69 -22.54 -7.19
CA ASN A 28 1.67 -23.07 -8.14
C ASN A 28 1.67 -22.17 -9.37
N ALA A 29 2.43 -21.08 -9.31
CA ALA A 29 2.56 -20.15 -10.43
C ALA A 29 3.51 -20.75 -11.45
N THR A 30 3.06 -20.83 -12.70
CA THR A 30 3.81 -21.38 -13.84
C THR A 30 5.14 -20.66 -14.08
N ASN A 31 5.24 -19.36 -13.70
CA ASN A 31 6.43 -18.51 -13.85
C ASN A 31 6.68 -17.64 -12.61
N ALA A 32 6.91 -18.28 -11.46
CA ALA A 32 7.13 -17.58 -10.19
C ALA A 32 8.28 -16.57 -10.23
N SER A 33 9.37 -16.87 -10.94
CA SER A 33 10.53 -15.97 -11.05
C SER A 33 10.19 -14.68 -11.78
N LEU A 34 9.47 -14.74 -12.88
CA LEU A 34 9.03 -13.57 -13.63
C LEU A 34 8.02 -12.75 -12.79
N GLY A 35 7.07 -13.42 -12.14
CA GLY A 35 6.12 -12.77 -11.24
C GLY A 35 6.81 -12.03 -10.12
N ASN A 36 7.78 -12.63 -9.45
CA ASN A 36 8.56 -12.00 -8.38
C ASN A 36 9.37 -10.80 -8.89
N LEU A 37 9.97 -10.88 -10.07
CA LEU A 37 10.67 -9.77 -10.69
C LEU A 37 9.72 -8.59 -10.96
N LEU A 38 8.55 -8.85 -11.52
CA LEU A 38 7.55 -7.81 -11.81
C LEU A 38 7.05 -7.14 -10.51
N VAL A 39 6.82 -7.91 -9.45
CA VAL A 39 6.45 -7.38 -8.13
C VAL A 39 7.58 -6.52 -7.57
N PHE A 40 8.84 -6.94 -7.71
CA PHE A 40 9.98 -6.14 -7.27
C PHE A 40 10.09 -4.81 -8.02
N VAL A 41 9.97 -4.84 -9.36
CA VAL A 41 9.97 -3.63 -10.20
C VAL A 41 8.83 -2.70 -9.80
N ASN A 42 7.63 -3.23 -9.57
CA ASN A 42 6.49 -2.46 -9.09
C ASN A 42 6.77 -1.80 -7.73
N ALA A 43 7.34 -2.53 -6.78
CA ALA A 43 7.67 -2.00 -5.45
C ALA A 43 8.70 -0.87 -5.51
N VAL A 44 9.74 -1.02 -6.34
CA VAL A 44 10.74 0.04 -6.58
C VAL A 44 10.11 1.27 -7.22
N SER A 45 9.29 1.07 -8.26
CA SER A 45 8.55 2.15 -8.93
C SER A 45 7.64 2.90 -7.97
N TYR A 46 6.93 2.17 -7.10
CA TYR A 46 6.08 2.76 -6.07
C TYR A 46 6.87 3.58 -5.05
N GLY A 47 8.06 3.11 -4.65
CA GLY A 47 8.96 3.86 -3.76
C GLY A 47 9.39 5.21 -4.38
N PHE A 48 9.77 5.22 -5.66
CA PHE A 48 10.06 6.45 -6.39
C PHE A 48 8.83 7.37 -6.51
N TYR A 49 7.68 6.79 -6.84
CA TYR A 49 6.41 7.51 -6.87
C TYR A 49 6.13 8.26 -5.58
N LEU A 50 6.28 7.62 -4.40
CA LEU A 50 6.03 8.26 -3.11
C LEU A 50 6.94 9.49 -2.88
N ILE A 51 8.19 9.43 -3.31
CA ILE A 51 9.16 10.53 -3.15
C ILE A 51 8.80 11.70 -4.07
N ILE A 52 8.50 11.40 -5.34
CA ILE A 52 8.17 12.42 -6.35
C ILE A 52 6.85 13.10 -6.00
N VAL A 53 5.85 12.31 -5.66
CA VAL A 53 4.49 12.78 -5.36
C VAL A 53 4.47 13.69 -4.14
N LYS A 54 5.27 13.41 -3.10
CA LYS A 54 5.35 14.31 -1.94
C LYS A 54 5.67 15.75 -2.36
N LYS A 55 6.67 15.93 -3.23
CA LYS A 55 7.03 17.27 -3.74
C LYS A 55 5.93 17.92 -4.57
N LEU A 56 5.17 17.11 -5.31
CA LEU A 56 4.06 17.59 -6.13
C LEU A 56 2.84 17.98 -5.28
N MET A 57 2.59 17.23 -4.19
CA MET A 57 1.48 17.53 -3.28
C MET A 57 1.69 18.82 -2.47
N ASP A 58 2.92 19.24 -2.28
CA ASP A 58 3.23 20.55 -1.68
C ASP A 58 2.88 21.71 -2.62
N LYS A 59 2.79 21.46 -3.94
CA LYS A 59 2.56 22.48 -4.99
C LYS A 59 1.18 22.42 -5.63
N TYR A 60 0.62 21.22 -5.84
CA TYR A 60 -0.61 21.00 -6.60
C TYR A 60 -1.73 20.41 -5.73
N ASN A 61 -2.97 20.64 -6.18
CA ASN A 61 -4.13 20.02 -5.53
C ASN A 61 -4.18 18.52 -5.85
N ALA A 62 -4.54 17.69 -4.85
CA ALA A 62 -4.62 16.24 -4.99
C ALA A 62 -5.60 15.81 -6.11
N PHE A 63 -6.76 16.46 -6.23
CA PHE A 63 -7.74 16.15 -7.30
C PHE A 63 -7.19 16.44 -8.71
N THR A 64 -6.50 17.56 -8.88
CA THR A 64 -5.87 17.89 -10.16
C THR A 64 -4.80 16.86 -10.53
N PHE A 65 -4.02 16.43 -9.54
CA PHE A 65 -2.98 15.45 -9.74
C PHE A 65 -3.57 14.07 -10.10
N VAL A 66 -4.61 13.62 -9.39
CA VAL A 66 -5.34 12.37 -9.69
C VAL A 66 -5.90 12.40 -11.10
N LYS A 67 -6.56 13.51 -11.49
CA LYS A 67 -7.09 13.68 -12.85
C LYS A 67 -6.02 13.39 -13.90
N TRP A 68 -4.86 14.02 -13.80
CA TRP A 68 -3.80 13.87 -14.79
C TRP A 68 -3.14 12.48 -14.77
N ILE A 69 -2.90 11.90 -13.59
CA ILE A 69 -2.37 10.52 -13.48
C ILE A 69 -3.30 9.52 -14.16
N TYR A 70 -4.60 9.60 -13.89
CA TYR A 70 -5.55 8.69 -14.52
C TYR A 70 -5.69 8.93 -16.02
N THR A 71 -5.67 10.19 -16.47
CA THR A 71 -5.73 10.51 -17.89
C THR A 71 -4.52 9.94 -18.64
N PHE A 72 -3.32 10.20 -18.17
CA PHE A 72 -2.11 9.68 -18.82
C PHE A 72 -1.99 8.16 -18.65
N GLY A 73 -2.31 7.62 -17.48
CA GLY A 73 -2.33 6.17 -17.23
C GLY A 73 -3.29 5.45 -18.19
N PHE A 74 -4.50 5.98 -18.38
CA PHE A 74 -5.47 5.46 -19.32
C PHE A 74 -4.92 5.45 -20.76
N LEU A 75 -4.38 6.58 -21.22
CA LEU A 75 -3.82 6.69 -22.57
C LEU A 75 -2.64 5.72 -22.79
N MET A 76 -1.83 5.47 -21.76
CA MET A 76 -0.70 4.54 -21.86
C MET A 76 -1.14 3.06 -21.82
N VAL A 77 -2.15 2.72 -21.05
CA VAL A 77 -2.64 1.34 -20.90
C VAL A 77 -3.58 0.93 -22.05
N LEU A 78 -4.32 1.89 -22.61
CA LEU A 78 -5.31 1.64 -23.64
C LEU A 78 -4.82 0.78 -24.81
N PRO A 79 -3.66 1.06 -25.44
CA PRO A 79 -3.20 0.28 -26.58
C PRO A 79 -2.86 -1.18 -26.23
N PHE A 80 -2.44 -1.45 -24.99
CA PHE A 80 -2.11 -2.80 -24.54
C PHE A 80 -3.34 -3.60 -24.10
N GLY A 81 -4.33 -2.95 -23.49
CA GLY A 81 -5.54 -3.59 -22.99
C GLY A 81 -6.71 -3.60 -23.98
N TRP A 82 -6.56 -2.99 -25.15
CA TRP A 82 -7.67 -2.82 -26.09
C TRP A 82 -8.27 -4.14 -26.59
N GLY A 83 -7.42 -5.10 -26.91
CA GLY A 83 -7.85 -6.42 -27.39
C GLY A 83 -8.65 -7.19 -26.32
N GLU A 84 -8.18 -7.16 -25.08
CA GLU A 84 -8.84 -7.81 -23.92
C GLU A 84 -10.14 -7.11 -23.57
N PHE A 85 -10.17 -5.77 -23.66
CA PHE A 85 -11.39 -4.99 -23.46
C PHE A 85 -12.49 -5.35 -24.48
N GLN A 86 -12.14 -5.52 -25.74
CA GLN A 86 -13.09 -5.93 -26.80
C GLN A 86 -13.59 -7.38 -26.63
N ALA A 87 -12.81 -8.24 -25.99
CA ALA A 87 -13.19 -9.63 -25.73
C ALA A 87 -14.22 -9.78 -24.60
N ILE A 88 -14.49 -8.73 -23.83
CA ILE A 88 -15.47 -8.75 -22.74
C ILE A 88 -16.89 -8.72 -23.31
N ASP A 89 -17.67 -9.74 -23.00
CA ASP A 89 -19.11 -9.75 -23.32
C ASP A 89 -19.89 -8.93 -22.27
N PHE A 90 -20.01 -7.64 -22.52
CA PHE A 90 -20.71 -6.73 -21.63
C PHE A 90 -22.23 -7.01 -21.56
N ALA A 91 -22.82 -7.62 -22.60
CA ALA A 91 -24.26 -7.90 -22.64
C ALA A 91 -24.65 -9.03 -21.69
N ASN A 92 -23.75 -9.98 -21.46
CA ASN A 92 -23.98 -11.15 -20.60
C ASN A 92 -23.27 -11.07 -19.25
N LEU A 93 -22.76 -9.89 -18.86
CA LEU A 93 -22.11 -9.70 -17.55
C LEU A 93 -23.13 -9.83 -16.41
N PRO A 94 -22.93 -10.77 -15.46
CA PRO A 94 -23.78 -10.88 -14.28
C PRO A 94 -23.79 -9.57 -13.47
N THR A 95 -24.96 -9.19 -12.95
CA THR A 95 -25.12 -7.94 -12.19
C THR A 95 -24.20 -7.86 -10.97
N ASP A 96 -23.94 -8.99 -10.31
CA ASP A 96 -23.03 -9.05 -9.17
C ASP A 96 -21.58 -8.72 -9.55
N ILE A 97 -21.14 -9.07 -10.75
CA ILE A 97 -19.82 -8.72 -11.30
C ILE A 97 -19.74 -7.21 -11.54
N ILE A 98 -20.79 -6.59 -12.08
CA ILE A 98 -20.83 -5.14 -12.31
C ILE A 98 -20.66 -4.38 -10.99
N TRP A 99 -21.36 -4.79 -9.93
CA TRP A 99 -21.21 -4.19 -8.61
C TRP A 99 -19.81 -4.38 -8.02
N LYS A 100 -19.19 -5.55 -8.19
CA LYS A 100 -17.82 -5.82 -7.77
C LYS A 100 -16.82 -4.94 -8.51
N ILE A 101 -16.97 -4.78 -9.83
CA ILE A 101 -16.14 -3.88 -10.64
C ILE A 101 -16.30 -2.43 -10.14
N GLY A 102 -17.56 -1.96 -9.97
CA GLY A 102 -17.84 -0.62 -9.46
C GLY A 102 -17.20 -0.37 -8.09
N PHE A 103 -17.31 -1.34 -7.18
CA PHE A 103 -16.66 -1.26 -5.87
C PHE A 103 -15.13 -1.13 -5.98
N VAL A 104 -14.49 -1.95 -6.80
CA VAL A 104 -13.03 -1.91 -6.98
C VAL A 104 -12.60 -0.57 -7.59
N VAL A 105 -13.30 -0.09 -8.62
CA VAL A 105 -12.96 1.18 -9.28
C VAL A 105 -13.11 2.36 -8.32
N VAL A 106 -14.22 2.45 -7.60
CA VAL A 106 -14.52 3.60 -6.73
C VAL A 106 -13.69 3.54 -5.44
N PHE A 107 -13.74 2.44 -4.71
CA PHE A 107 -13.14 2.36 -3.38
C PHE A 107 -11.67 1.94 -3.41
N SER A 108 -11.34 0.85 -4.11
CA SER A 108 -9.97 0.32 -4.11
C SER A 108 -9.03 1.13 -5.01
N THR A 109 -9.55 1.75 -6.07
CA THR A 109 -8.72 2.53 -6.99
C THR A 109 -8.84 4.02 -6.71
N PHE A 110 -9.97 4.65 -7.02
CA PHE A 110 -10.08 6.11 -6.95
C PHE A 110 -9.93 6.66 -5.53
N LEU A 111 -10.73 6.17 -4.59
CA LEU A 111 -10.73 6.69 -3.21
C LEU A 111 -9.40 6.41 -2.50
N THR A 112 -8.83 5.23 -2.67
CA THR A 112 -7.54 4.86 -2.08
C THR A 112 -6.41 5.76 -2.58
N TYR A 113 -6.31 6.00 -3.89
CA TYR A 113 -5.32 6.91 -4.45
C TYR A 113 -5.51 8.35 -3.96
N LEU A 114 -6.75 8.83 -3.96
CA LEU A 114 -7.06 10.18 -3.49
C LEU A 114 -6.67 10.39 -2.03
N LEU A 115 -7.10 9.48 -1.14
CA LEU A 115 -6.78 9.55 0.29
C LEU A 115 -5.27 9.44 0.55
N ASN A 116 -4.58 8.59 -0.21
CA ASN A 116 -3.13 8.45 -0.12
C ASN A 116 -2.42 9.77 -0.49
N LEU A 117 -2.84 10.43 -1.55
CA LEU A 117 -2.29 11.73 -1.97
C LEU A 117 -2.59 12.85 -0.95
N VAL A 118 -3.81 12.88 -0.43
CA VAL A 118 -4.18 13.85 0.62
C VAL A 118 -3.34 13.62 1.87
N SER A 119 -3.12 12.38 2.29
CA SER A 119 -2.29 12.07 3.45
C SER A 119 -0.83 12.51 3.29
N MET A 120 -0.31 12.52 2.07
CA MET A 120 1.06 12.97 1.77
C MET A 120 1.26 14.48 1.96
N ARG A 121 0.22 15.28 2.08
CA ARG A 121 0.36 16.70 2.45
C ARG A 121 0.88 16.86 3.86
N GLU A 122 0.36 16.06 4.78
CA GLU A 122 0.67 16.15 6.21
C GLU A 122 1.77 15.16 6.65
N LEU A 123 1.85 14.01 5.99
CA LEU A 123 2.71 12.90 6.38
C LEU A 123 3.97 12.81 5.51
N LYS A 124 5.02 12.25 6.09
CA LYS A 124 6.23 11.89 5.35
C LYS A 124 5.99 10.63 4.51
N PRO A 125 6.62 10.50 3.31
CA PRO A 125 6.50 9.30 2.48
C PRO A 125 6.78 7.99 3.23
N THR A 126 7.78 7.98 4.12
CA THR A 126 8.11 6.81 4.96
C THR A 126 6.94 6.42 5.87
N THR A 127 6.25 7.39 6.46
CA THR A 127 5.08 7.11 7.32
C THR A 127 3.95 6.51 6.50
N VAL A 128 3.64 7.08 5.34
CA VAL A 128 2.62 6.54 4.43
C VAL A 128 2.96 5.12 4.00
N ALA A 129 4.22 4.87 3.61
CA ALA A 129 4.67 3.54 3.20
C ALA A 129 4.53 2.48 4.32
N VAL A 130 4.74 2.86 5.58
CA VAL A 130 4.61 1.92 6.70
C VAL A 130 3.16 1.47 6.92
N PHE A 131 2.18 2.32 6.63
CA PHE A 131 0.76 1.92 6.70
C PHE A 131 0.40 0.82 5.70
N ILE A 132 1.18 0.64 4.62
CA ILE A 132 1.00 -0.47 3.66
C ILE A 132 1.19 -1.83 4.36
N TYR A 133 2.04 -1.91 5.38
CA TYR A 133 2.24 -3.14 6.14
C TYR A 133 0.99 -3.60 6.90
N LEU A 134 0.02 -2.70 7.12
CA LEU A 134 -1.27 -3.06 7.71
C LEU A 134 -2.20 -3.77 6.72
N GLN A 135 -1.97 -3.65 5.42
CA GLN A 135 -2.84 -4.27 4.40
C GLN A 135 -2.99 -5.79 4.57
N PRO A 136 -1.90 -6.58 4.65
CA PRO A 136 -2.04 -8.03 4.86
C PRO A 136 -2.71 -8.37 6.19
N LEU A 137 -2.53 -7.53 7.21
CA LEU A 137 -3.18 -7.71 8.50
C LEU A 137 -4.70 -7.53 8.39
N PHE A 138 -5.16 -6.43 7.78
CA PHE A 138 -6.58 -6.21 7.54
C PHE A 138 -7.17 -7.29 6.64
N ALA A 139 -6.45 -7.70 5.58
CA ALA A 139 -6.88 -8.79 4.72
C ALA A 139 -7.11 -10.09 5.52
N THR A 140 -6.21 -10.41 6.46
CA THR A 140 -6.36 -11.58 7.34
C THR A 140 -7.56 -11.43 8.28
N ILE A 141 -7.75 -10.26 8.91
CA ILE A 141 -8.91 -10.00 9.79
C ILE A 141 -10.23 -10.21 9.03
N PHE A 142 -10.35 -9.65 7.83
CA PHE A 142 -11.54 -9.81 7.00
C PHE A 142 -11.74 -11.26 6.56
N ALA A 143 -10.68 -11.97 6.14
CA ALA A 143 -10.76 -13.36 5.73
C ALA A 143 -11.24 -14.26 6.87
N VAL A 144 -10.74 -14.06 8.08
CA VAL A 144 -11.17 -14.78 9.28
C VAL A 144 -12.61 -14.42 9.64
N SER A 145 -12.97 -13.13 9.62
CA SER A 145 -14.34 -12.68 9.94
C SER A 145 -15.40 -13.23 8.99
N LEU A 146 -15.01 -13.47 7.73
CA LEU A 146 -15.87 -14.07 6.70
C LEU A 146 -15.82 -15.61 6.69
N GLY A 147 -15.15 -16.24 7.63
CA GLY A 147 -15.00 -17.70 7.70
C GLY A 147 -14.24 -18.31 6.51
N LYS A 148 -13.40 -17.52 5.84
CA LYS A 148 -12.59 -17.95 4.69
C LYS A 148 -11.16 -18.35 5.09
N ASP A 149 -10.77 -18.05 6.33
CA ASP A 149 -9.45 -18.33 6.87
C ASP A 149 -9.51 -18.55 8.38
N ASP A 150 -8.51 -19.24 8.94
CA ASP A 150 -8.41 -19.54 10.37
C ASP A 150 -7.36 -18.67 11.06
N LEU A 151 -7.64 -18.29 12.31
CA LEU A 151 -6.66 -17.66 13.19
C LEU A 151 -5.60 -18.68 13.59
N SER A 152 -4.36 -18.42 13.22
CA SER A 152 -3.20 -19.19 13.67
C SER A 152 -2.29 -18.35 14.58
N LEU A 153 -1.51 -19.03 15.43
CA LEU A 153 -0.53 -18.35 16.30
C LEU A 153 0.46 -17.50 15.49
N VAL A 154 0.85 -17.98 14.32
CA VAL A 154 1.74 -17.23 13.40
C VAL A 154 1.11 -15.93 12.95
N LYS A 155 -0.17 -15.93 12.59
CA LYS A 155 -0.89 -14.71 12.20
C LYS A 155 -0.98 -13.70 13.34
N LEU A 156 -1.19 -14.18 14.56
CA LEU A 156 -1.23 -13.34 15.76
C LEU A 156 0.13 -12.69 16.05
N ILE A 157 1.22 -13.47 16.01
CA ILE A 157 2.58 -12.97 16.19
C ILE A 157 2.93 -11.94 15.10
N SER A 158 2.61 -12.25 13.84
CA SER A 158 2.82 -11.32 12.72
C SER A 158 2.07 -10.01 12.90
N ALA A 159 0.82 -10.08 13.37
CA ALA A 159 0.01 -8.90 13.67
C ALA A 159 0.69 -8.01 14.72
N VAL A 160 1.16 -8.59 15.82
CA VAL A 160 1.87 -7.86 16.88
C VAL A 160 3.14 -7.19 16.34
N LEU A 161 3.95 -7.92 15.56
CA LEU A 161 5.17 -7.37 14.95
C LEU A 161 4.86 -6.18 14.03
N ILE A 162 3.82 -6.29 13.19
CA ILE A 162 3.38 -5.21 12.30
C ILE A 162 2.92 -3.99 13.10
N PHE A 163 2.07 -4.17 14.12
CA PHE A 163 1.59 -3.05 14.94
C PHE A 163 2.72 -2.34 15.69
N VAL A 164 3.64 -3.10 16.30
CA VAL A 164 4.81 -2.54 16.97
C VAL A 164 5.68 -1.78 15.96
N GLY A 165 5.90 -2.35 14.78
CA GLY A 165 6.66 -1.70 13.70
C GLY A 165 6.04 -0.37 13.28
N VAL A 166 4.74 -0.34 12.97
CA VAL A 166 3.99 0.87 12.61
C VAL A 166 4.05 1.91 13.73
N TYR A 167 3.84 1.50 14.98
CA TYR A 167 3.88 2.36 16.14
C TYR A 167 5.26 3.05 16.28
N LEU A 168 6.36 2.30 16.18
CA LEU A 168 7.71 2.86 16.30
C LEU A 168 8.04 3.86 15.19
N VAL A 169 7.53 3.66 13.97
CA VAL A 169 7.77 4.59 12.85
C VAL A 169 6.91 5.84 12.96
N THR A 170 5.68 5.72 13.45
CA THR A 170 4.73 6.85 13.54
C THR A 170 4.98 7.75 14.73
N GLN A 171 5.68 7.28 15.76
CA GLN A 171 6.04 8.14 16.89
C GLN A 171 6.85 9.36 16.44
N LYS A 172 6.46 10.55 16.91
CA LYS A 172 7.25 11.77 16.74
C LYS A 172 8.61 11.58 17.42
N ALA A 173 9.68 12.03 16.74
CA ALA A 173 10.99 12.09 17.35
C ALA A 173 10.91 12.85 18.68
N SER A 174 11.41 12.26 19.77
CA SER A 174 11.56 12.99 21.03
C SER A 174 12.43 14.21 20.76
N PRO A 175 12.07 15.41 21.23
CA PRO A 175 12.91 16.59 21.08
C PRO A 175 14.29 16.30 21.67
N ASN A 176 15.33 16.50 20.89
CA ASN A 176 16.70 16.32 21.37
C ASN A 176 16.99 17.35 22.47
N PRO A 177 17.24 16.93 23.72
CA PRO A 177 17.46 17.87 24.83
C PRO A 177 18.65 18.79 24.60
N SER A 178 19.62 18.42 23.75
CA SER A 178 20.82 19.23 23.45
C SER A 178 20.52 20.51 22.65
N LYS A 179 19.35 20.64 22.00
CA LYS A 179 18.95 21.85 21.27
C LYS A 179 18.13 22.84 22.12
N ARG A 180 17.92 22.56 23.40
CA ARG A 180 17.18 23.44 24.29
C ARG A 180 18.05 24.56 24.90
N GLY A 181 19.38 24.44 24.82
CA GLY A 181 20.34 25.40 25.38
C GLY A 181 20.74 26.55 24.43
N GLU A 182 20.37 26.51 23.15
CA GLU A 182 20.93 27.45 22.15
C GLU A 182 19.96 28.61 21.78
N LYS A 183 18.84 28.74 22.50
CA LYS A 183 17.84 29.82 22.27
C LYS A 183 17.75 30.87 23.39
N THR A 184 18.72 30.92 24.29
CA THR A 184 18.79 31.97 25.33
C THR A 184 20.18 32.57 25.38
N THR A 185 20.61 33.25 24.34
CA THR A 185 21.64 34.33 24.39
C THR A 185 21.33 35.33 23.29
#